data_ca390f3a99d4e8cf50848823a2d781d4
#
_entry.id   ca390f3a99d4e8cf50848823a2d781d4
#
_cell.length_a   1.000
_cell.length_b   1.000
_cell.length_c   1.000
_cell.angle_alpha   90.00
_cell.angle_beta   90.00
_cell.angle_gamma   90.00
#
_symmetry.space_group_name_H-M   'P 1'
#
loop_
_entity.id
_entity.type
_entity.pdbx_description
1 polymer ?
#
loop_
_entity_poly.entity_id
_entity_poly.type
_entity_poly.pdbx_seq_one_letter_code
_entity_poly.pdbx_strand_id
1 'polypeptide(L)'
;MKSILIASFLFLTPLFSFTQVSFDGGSGILKGFGAPKSFANVHLGIEVPRSTDQSIYGRFSYYFPVNEGSNLSTYVTGNNASVNPYNLTVNYDRTTNYSLFEGGTRRYIGNDYDYGFSGYSGSNFMVIVNKVKNNYQKLDATGQYTWANNYSLSPGEEREGTVLSIGVGLQAGVKYTFPAIGTVYADLSGEYLLFGQASNQTAYNSQLLSNIFFIFNVGFRKDLY
;
A
#
# COMPACT_ATOMS: atom_id res chain seq x y z
N MET A 1 20.07 5.79 27.37
CA MET A 1 19.34 4.66 26.79
C MET A 1 18.31 4.02 27.73
N LYS A 2 18.60 3.80 29.02
CA LYS A 2 17.64 3.21 29.98
C LYS A 2 16.38 4.07 30.20
N SER A 3 16.48 5.39 30.17
CA SER A 3 15.35 6.31 30.39
C SER A 3 14.33 6.34 29.23
N ILE A 4 14.78 6.07 27.99
CA ILE A 4 13.90 6.01 26.80
C ILE A 4 13.05 4.72 26.83
N LEU A 5 13.64 3.62 27.31
CA LEU A 5 12.92 2.35 27.44
C LEU A 5 11.80 2.42 28.48
N ILE A 6 12.01 3.15 29.58
CA ILE A 6 10.98 3.35 30.64
C ILE A 6 9.86 4.26 30.14
N ALA A 7 10.19 5.31 29.39
CA ALA A 7 9.17 6.20 28.79
C ALA A 7 8.31 5.44 27.75
N SER A 8 8.92 4.58 26.93
CA SER A 8 8.18 3.75 25.96
C SER A 8 7.24 2.75 26.65
N PHE A 9 7.64 2.22 27.81
CA PHE A 9 6.81 1.29 28.58
C PHE A 9 5.62 2.00 29.26
N LEU A 10 5.82 3.25 29.70
CA LEU A 10 4.77 4.07 30.30
C LEU A 10 3.72 4.54 29.30
N PHE A 11 4.08 4.72 28.02
CA PHE A 11 3.13 5.02 26.94
C PHE A 11 2.30 3.80 26.48
N LEU A 12 2.79 2.59 26.73
CA LEU A 12 2.07 1.34 26.40
C LEU A 12 1.07 0.92 27.50
N THR A 13 1.23 1.40 28.73
CA THR A 13 0.35 1.02 29.85
C THR A 13 -1.13 1.42 29.69
N PRO A 14 -1.51 2.56 29.09
CA PRO A 14 -2.92 2.85 28.85
C PRO A 14 -3.58 1.97 27.77
N LEU A 15 -2.79 1.31 26.94
CA LEU A 15 -3.34 0.39 25.91
C LEU A 15 -3.84 -0.94 26.51
N PHE A 16 -3.37 -1.32 27.67
CA PHE A 16 -3.81 -2.55 28.38
C PHE A 16 -5.08 -2.37 29.23
N SER A 17 -5.64 -1.15 29.31
CA SER A 17 -6.91 -0.90 29.97
C SER A 17 -8.13 -1.24 29.11
N PHE A 18 -7.94 -1.60 27.85
CA PHE A 18 -9.02 -2.03 26.99
C PHE A 18 -9.38 -3.48 27.29
N THR A 19 -10.60 -3.69 27.74
CA THR A 19 -11.12 -5.00 28.11
C THR A 19 -11.37 -5.91 26.92
N GLN A 20 -11.30 -5.39 25.69
CA GLN A 20 -11.61 -6.12 24.46
C GLN A 20 -10.69 -5.66 23.32
N VAL A 21 -9.98 -6.60 22.73
CA VAL A 21 -9.15 -6.39 21.53
C VAL A 21 -9.59 -7.40 20.49
N SER A 22 -9.72 -6.96 19.27
CA SER A 22 -10.10 -7.82 18.16
C SER A 22 -8.98 -7.90 17.16
N PHE A 23 -8.78 -9.08 16.58
CA PHE A 23 -7.92 -9.30 15.42
C PHE A 23 -8.78 -9.49 14.18
N ASP A 24 -8.41 -8.85 13.11
CA ASP A 24 -9.05 -9.04 11.81
C ASP A 24 -8.06 -9.52 10.75
N GLY A 25 -8.59 -10.20 9.76
CA GLY A 25 -7.84 -10.63 8.58
C GLY A 25 -8.76 -10.85 7.41
N GLY A 26 -8.24 -10.65 6.22
CA GLY A 26 -9.05 -10.77 5.02
C GLY A 26 -8.28 -10.49 3.74
N SER A 27 -9.04 -10.19 2.71
CA SER A 27 -8.51 -9.87 1.38
C SER A 27 -9.27 -8.71 0.76
N GLY A 28 -8.69 -8.12 -0.28
CA GLY A 28 -9.31 -6.99 -0.94
C GLY A 28 -8.67 -6.65 -2.28
N ILE A 29 -9.11 -5.54 -2.82
CA ILE A 29 -8.64 -5.01 -4.10
C ILE A 29 -8.43 -3.50 -3.97
N LEU A 30 -7.27 -3.01 -4.43
CA LEU A 30 -6.98 -1.60 -4.60
C LEU A 30 -7.09 -1.23 -6.08
N LYS A 31 -7.75 -0.11 -6.35
CA LYS A 31 -7.88 0.46 -7.69
C LYS A 31 -7.62 1.96 -7.67
N GLY A 32 -6.58 2.42 -8.35
CA GLY A 32 -6.33 3.83 -8.57
C GLY A 32 -7.35 4.45 -9.53
N PHE A 33 -7.76 5.69 -9.26
CA PHE A 33 -8.66 6.43 -10.15
C PHE A 33 -7.94 6.67 -11.49
N GLY A 34 -8.54 6.19 -12.59
CA GLY A 34 -7.92 6.25 -13.91
C GLY A 34 -6.77 5.26 -14.16
N ALA A 35 -6.33 4.50 -13.16
CA ALA A 35 -5.27 3.51 -13.34
C ALA A 35 -5.79 2.27 -14.08
N PRO A 36 -5.01 1.69 -15.02
CA PRO A 36 -5.47 0.54 -15.81
C PRO A 36 -5.53 -0.75 -15.00
N LYS A 37 -4.69 -0.93 -14.01
CA LYS A 37 -4.55 -2.16 -13.23
C LYS A 37 -5.18 -2.05 -11.84
N SER A 38 -5.56 -3.19 -11.29
CA SER A 38 -6.00 -3.36 -9.90
C SER A 38 -5.05 -4.30 -9.18
N PHE A 39 -4.94 -4.14 -7.87
CA PHE A 39 -4.03 -4.90 -7.02
C PHE A 39 -4.84 -5.68 -6.00
N ALA A 40 -4.75 -7.00 -6.03
CA ALA A 40 -5.30 -7.85 -4.98
C ALA A 40 -4.42 -7.79 -3.72
N ASN A 41 -5.02 -7.86 -2.54
CA ASN A 41 -4.31 -7.84 -1.27
C ASN A 41 -4.75 -8.97 -0.34
N VAL A 42 -3.91 -9.19 0.66
CA VAL A 42 -4.27 -9.78 1.95
C VAL A 42 -3.97 -8.76 3.04
N HIS A 43 -4.78 -8.76 4.09
CA HIS A 43 -4.58 -7.83 5.20
C HIS A 43 -4.76 -8.50 6.55
N LEU A 44 -4.11 -7.91 7.55
CA LEU A 44 -4.24 -8.24 8.96
C LEU A 44 -4.40 -6.95 9.74
N GLY A 45 -5.23 -6.95 10.77
CA GLY A 45 -5.50 -5.78 11.57
C GLY A 45 -5.82 -6.08 13.01
N ILE A 46 -5.87 -5.01 13.77
CA ILE A 46 -6.35 -4.97 15.14
C ILE A 46 -7.40 -3.88 15.27
N GLU A 47 -8.42 -4.15 16.03
CA GLU A 47 -9.47 -3.18 16.33
C GLU A 47 -9.77 -3.19 17.80
N VAL A 48 -9.90 -2.00 18.39
CA VAL A 48 -10.15 -1.80 19.82
C VAL A 48 -11.39 -0.92 19.98
N PRO A 49 -12.45 -1.39 20.63
CA PRO A 49 -13.61 -0.57 20.91
C PRO A 49 -13.26 0.54 21.91
N ARG A 50 -13.69 1.75 21.60
CA ARG A 50 -13.57 2.93 22.46
C ARG A 50 -14.87 3.18 23.22
N SER A 51 -15.99 2.86 22.57
CA SER A 51 -17.35 2.90 23.13
C SER A 51 -18.20 1.82 22.44
N THR A 52 -19.48 1.72 22.78
CA THR A 52 -20.39 0.76 22.13
C THR A 52 -20.52 1.00 20.62
N ASP A 53 -20.40 2.25 20.19
CA ASP A 53 -20.59 2.68 18.79
C ASP A 53 -19.30 3.16 18.08
N GLN A 54 -18.15 3.13 18.78
CA GLN A 54 -16.88 3.62 18.22
C GLN A 54 -15.72 2.68 18.48
N SER A 55 -14.83 2.56 17.50
CA SER A 55 -13.58 1.83 17.63
C SER A 55 -12.41 2.60 17.00
N ILE A 56 -11.20 2.19 17.38
CA ILE A 56 -9.94 2.56 16.75
C ILE A 56 -9.39 1.29 16.13
N TYR A 57 -8.88 1.38 14.92
CA TYR A 57 -8.28 0.25 14.23
C TYR A 57 -6.90 0.59 13.65
N GLY A 58 -6.10 -0.45 13.45
CA GLY A 58 -4.87 -0.42 12.67
C GLY A 58 -4.83 -1.63 11.76
N ARG A 59 -4.47 -1.47 10.50
CA ARG A 59 -4.43 -2.53 9.48
C ARG A 59 -3.15 -2.46 8.68
N PHE A 60 -2.56 -3.60 8.41
CA PHE A 60 -1.50 -3.79 7.44
C PHE A 60 -2.04 -4.58 6.25
N SER A 61 -1.84 -4.07 5.04
CA SER A 61 -2.25 -4.71 3.78
C SER A 61 -1.05 -4.91 2.87
N TYR A 62 -0.87 -6.10 2.36
CA TYR A 62 0.13 -6.42 1.34
C TYR A 62 -0.56 -6.68 0.01
N TYR A 63 -0.25 -5.87 -0.99
CA TYR A 63 -0.78 -5.97 -2.34
C TYR A 63 0.19 -6.74 -3.21
N PHE A 64 -0.30 -7.79 -3.87
CA PHE A 64 0.51 -8.67 -4.70
C PHE A 64 1.10 -7.94 -5.90
N PRO A 65 2.31 -8.35 -6.34
CA PRO A 65 2.96 -7.77 -7.50
C PRO A 65 2.10 -7.88 -8.76
N VAL A 66 1.99 -6.79 -9.50
CA VAL A 66 1.30 -6.72 -10.78
C VAL A 66 2.27 -6.24 -11.83
N ASN A 67 2.33 -6.94 -12.97
CA ASN A 67 3.06 -6.50 -14.14
C ASN A 67 2.26 -5.42 -14.86
N GLU A 68 2.85 -4.23 -15.03
CA GLU A 68 2.23 -3.08 -15.72
C GLU A 68 2.08 -3.29 -17.23
N GLY A 69 2.83 -4.19 -17.80
CA GLY A 69 2.86 -4.56 -19.21
C GLY A 69 4.28 -4.89 -19.67
N SER A 70 4.36 -5.77 -20.63
CA SER A 70 5.53 -5.98 -21.49
C SER A 70 5.52 -4.90 -22.56
N ASN A 71 6.70 -4.37 -22.91
CA ASN A 71 6.94 -3.37 -23.95
C ASN A 71 6.81 -1.89 -23.53
N LEU A 72 7.04 -1.58 -22.24
CA LEU A 72 7.40 -0.22 -21.89
C LEU A 72 8.76 0.09 -22.55
N SER A 73 8.92 1.31 -23.07
CA SER A 73 10.17 1.69 -23.72
C SER A 73 10.75 2.96 -23.11
N THR A 74 12.05 3.04 -23.13
CA THR A 74 12.83 4.22 -22.74
C THR A 74 13.98 4.42 -23.71
N TYR A 75 14.62 5.59 -23.67
CA TYR A 75 15.73 5.92 -24.56
C TYR A 75 17.04 5.95 -23.78
N VAL A 76 18.09 5.49 -24.45
CA VAL A 76 19.48 5.63 -24.03
C VAL A 76 20.26 6.32 -25.14
N THR A 77 21.27 7.05 -24.75
CA THR A 77 22.13 7.81 -25.67
C THR A 77 23.54 7.25 -25.67
N GLY A 78 24.18 7.25 -26.83
CA GLY A 78 25.58 6.87 -26.97
C GLY A 78 26.50 7.77 -26.14
N ASN A 79 27.54 7.19 -25.54
CA ASN A 79 28.52 7.91 -24.72
C ASN A 79 29.38 8.90 -25.54
N ASN A 80 29.45 8.67 -26.83
CA ASN A 80 30.16 9.55 -27.77
C ASN A 80 29.49 9.51 -29.16
N ALA A 81 29.83 10.47 -30.02
CA ALA A 81 29.22 10.62 -31.34
C ALA A 81 29.54 9.47 -32.32
N SER A 82 30.47 8.60 -32.00
CA SER A 82 30.84 7.46 -32.85
C SER A 82 29.95 6.23 -32.58
N VAL A 83 29.15 6.26 -31.56
CA VAL A 83 28.19 5.17 -31.23
C VAL A 83 27.01 5.24 -32.21
N ASN A 84 26.76 4.16 -32.92
CA ASN A 84 25.67 4.07 -33.89
C ASN A 84 24.80 2.83 -33.62
N PRO A 85 23.48 2.99 -33.40
CA PRO A 85 22.74 4.26 -33.40
C PRO A 85 23.04 5.10 -32.14
N TYR A 86 23.08 6.42 -32.26
CA TYR A 86 23.34 7.32 -31.12
C TYR A 86 22.21 7.29 -30.07
N ASN A 87 20.96 7.18 -30.52
CA ASN A 87 19.80 6.98 -29.64
C ASN A 87 19.26 5.57 -29.86
N LEU A 88 19.11 4.83 -28.78
CA LEU A 88 18.58 3.46 -28.82
C LEU A 88 17.37 3.34 -27.92
N THR A 89 16.30 2.74 -28.43
CA THR A 89 15.11 2.39 -27.64
C THR A 89 15.35 1.07 -26.92
N VAL A 90 15.15 1.07 -25.62
CA VAL A 90 15.26 -0.10 -24.75
C VAL A 90 13.90 -0.45 -24.19
N ASN A 91 13.45 -1.67 -24.41
CA ASN A 91 12.23 -2.18 -23.84
C ASN A 91 12.48 -2.72 -22.43
N TYR A 92 11.48 -2.60 -21.56
CA TYR A 92 11.53 -3.13 -20.22
C TYR A 92 10.14 -3.56 -19.73
N ASP A 93 10.16 -4.52 -18.80
CA ASP A 93 8.99 -4.93 -18.05
C ASP A 93 9.01 -4.25 -16.68
N ARG A 94 7.85 -3.80 -16.24
CA ARG A 94 7.70 -3.18 -14.92
C ARG A 94 6.76 -3.99 -14.05
N THR A 95 7.22 -4.32 -12.87
CA THR A 95 6.41 -4.95 -11.81
C THR A 95 6.31 -4.01 -10.63
N THR A 96 5.12 -3.89 -10.08
CA THR A 96 4.83 -3.01 -8.94
C THR A 96 4.05 -3.76 -7.89
N ASN A 97 4.38 -3.52 -6.62
CA ASN A 97 3.61 -3.99 -5.47
C ASN A 97 3.54 -2.90 -4.40
N TYR A 98 2.58 -3.04 -3.49
CA TYR A 98 2.37 -2.08 -2.40
C TYR A 98 2.31 -2.78 -1.05
N SER A 99 2.79 -2.07 -0.02
CA SER A 99 2.51 -2.35 1.38
C SER A 99 1.86 -1.12 1.99
N LEU A 100 0.71 -1.29 2.61
CA LEU A 100 -0.09 -0.22 3.18
C LEU A 100 -0.24 -0.45 4.67
N PHE A 101 0.05 0.58 5.46
CA PHE A 101 -0.31 0.69 6.86
C PHE A 101 -1.39 1.76 6.98
N GLU A 102 -2.52 1.41 7.53
CA GLU A 102 -3.59 2.34 7.80
C GLU A 102 -4.00 2.29 9.27
N GLY A 103 -4.45 3.41 9.79
CA GLY A 103 -5.00 3.51 11.12
C GLY A 103 -6.06 4.60 11.18
N GLY A 104 -7.11 4.35 11.94
CA GLY A 104 -8.22 5.28 11.95
C GLY A 104 -9.29 4.96 12.98
N THR A 105 -10.43 5.57 12.79
CA THR A 105 -11.60 5.38 13.64
C THR A 105 -12.76 4.85 12.83
N ARG A 106 -13.64 4.06 13.48
CA ARG A 106 -14.91 3.60 12.93
C ARG A 106 -16.04 3.99 13.87
N ARG A 107 -17.14 4.46 13.32
CA ARG A 107 -18.38 4.71 14.02
C ARG A 107 -19.45 3.79 13.46
N TYR A 108 -20.02 2.98 14.35
CA TYR A 108 -21.05 1.99 14.02
C TYR A 108 -22.44 2.64 14.09
N ILE A 109 -23.31 2.22 13.17
CA ILE A 109 -24.68 2.72 13.01
C ILE A 109 -25.61 1.51 12.94
N GLY A 110 -26.65 1.49 13.73
CA GLY A 110 -27.60 0.41 13.84
C GLY A 110 -27.40 -0.37 15.13
N ASN A 111 -26.62 -1.42 15.10
CA ASN A 111 -26.23 -2.17 16.30
C ASN A 111 -24.84 -1.78 16.80
N ASP A 112 -24.51 -2.20 18.00
CA ASP A 112 -23.23 -1.96 18.63
C ASP A 112 -22.07 -2.71 17.92
N TYR A 113 -20.85 -2.37 18.33
CA TYR A 113 -19.61 -2.94 17.82
C TYR A 113 -19.58 -4.48 17.79
N ASP A 114 -20.12 -5.14 18.81
CA ASP A 114 -20.00 -6.59 19.04
C ASP A 114 -21.29 -7.38 18.78
N TYR A 115 -22.34 -6.76 18.22
CA TYR A 115 -23.61 -7.44 18.03
C TYR A 115 -24.23 -7.19 16.65
N GLY A 116 -24.73 -8.28 16.04
CA GLY A 116 -25.63 -8.28 14.87
C GLY A 116 -25.14 -7.50 13.65
N PHE A 117 -26.07 -7.02 12.87
CA PHE A 117 -25.79 -6.22 11.66
C PHE A 117 -25.59 -4.75 12.00
N SER A 118 -24.52 -4.15 11.49
CA SER A 118 -24.29 -2.70 11.57
C SER A 118 -23.66 -2.19 10.29
N GLY A 119 -24.02 -0.98 9.92
CA GLY A 119 -23.19 -0.16 9.04
C GLY A 119 -22.11 0.55 9.85
N TYR A 120 -21.03 0.97 9.22
CA TYR A 120 -20.04 1.84 9.83
C TYR A 120 -19.42 2.80 8.84
N SER A 121 -18.94 3.91 9.35
CA SER A 121 -18.15 4.87 8.61
C SER A 121 -16.97 5.35 9.46
N GLY A 122 -15.93 5.88 8.81
CA GLY A 122 -14.77 6.35 9.53
C GLY A 122 -13.81 7.12 8.66
N SER A 123 -12.76 7.61 9.31
CA SER A 123 -11.63 8.24 8.66
C SER A 123 -10.35 7.53 9.03
N ASN A 124 -9.39 7.55 8.14
CA ASN A 124 -8.09 6.94 8.34
C ASN A 124 -6.95 7.86 7.89
N PHE A 125 -5.80 7.55 8.43
CA PHE A 125 -4.50 8.00 7.97
C PHE A 125 -3.73 6.77 7.48
N MET A 126 -2.94 6.94 6.43
CA MET A 126 -2.19 5.83 5.86
C MET A 126 -0.76 6.20 5.48
N VAL A 127 0.06 5.17 5.48
CA VAL A 127 1.42 5.17 4.92
C VAL A 127 1.50 4.03 3.90
N ILE A 128 1.84 4.37 2.68
CA ILE A 128 1.96 3.40 1.59
C ILE A 128 3.40 3.34 1.09
N VAL A 129 3.93 2.13 1.00
CA VAL A 129 5.24 1.84 0.44
C VAL A 129 5.02 1.12 -0.88
N ASN A 130 5.35 1.79 -1.97
CA ASN A 130 5.31 1.24 -3.31
C ASN A 130 6.71 0.77 -3.71
N LYS A 131 6.86 -0.50 -4.11
CA LYS A 131 8.09 -1.03 -4.69
C LYS A 131 7.89 -1.25 -6.18
N VAL A 132 8.79 -0.66 -6.97
CA VAL A 132 8.82 -0.73 -8.44
C VAL A 132 10.08 -1.44 -8.85
N LYS A 133 9.94 -2.43 -9.75
CA LYS A 133 11.05 -3.19 -10.31
C LYS A 133 10.95 -3.15 -11.83
N ASN A 134 11.99 -2.61 -12.48
CA ASN A 134 12.13 -2.60 -13.93
C ASN A 134 13.15 -3.64 -14.36
N ASN A 135 12.75 -4.52 -15.26
CA ASN A 135 13.61 -5.51 -15.89
C ASN A 135 13.85 -5.09 -17.36
N TYR A 136 15.06 -4.67 -17.66
CA TYR A 136 15.43 -4.16 -18.99
C TYR A 136 15.89 -5.26 -19.90
N GLN A 137 15.52 -5.15 -21.18
CA GLN A 137 16.02 -6.02 -22.24
C GLN A 137 17.55 -5.90 -22.33
N LYS A 138 18.24 -7.04 -22.48
CA LYS A 138 19.69 -7.06 -22.66
C LYS A 138 20.10 -6.29 -23.90
N LEU A 139 21.12 -5.45 -23.75
CA LEU A 139 21.80 -4.77 -24.85
C LEU A 139 23.12 -5.47 -25.11
N ASP A 140 23.40 -5.76 -26.37
CA ASP A 140 24.67 -6.40 -26.79
C ASP A 140 25.89 -5.48 -26.65
N ALA A 141 25.67 -4.15 -26.57
CA ALA A 141 26.69 -3.12 -26.50
C ALA A 141 26.84 -2.56 -25.08
N THR A 142 27.51 -3.30 -24.19
CA THR A 142 27.82 -2.89 -22.81
C THR A 142 28.77 -1.69 -22.80
N GLY A 143 28.45 -0.67 -22.01
CA GLY A 143 29.29 0.50 -21.78
C GLY A 143 29.32 1.56 -22.87
N GLN A 144 28.62 1.34 -23.99
CA GLN A 144 28.54 2.32 -25.08
C GLN A 144 27.37 3.32 -24.90
N TYR A 145 26.41 3.01 -24.06
CA TYR A 145 25.21 3.82 -23.84
C TYR A 145 25.07 4.27 -22.39
N THR A 146 24.54 5.47 -22.22
CA THR A 146 24.12 6.01 -20.93
C THR A 146 22.63 6.32 -20.95
N TRP A 147 22.00 6.24 -19.78
CA TRP A 147 20.67 6.81 -19.61
C TRP A 147 20.70 8.32 -19.77
N ALA A 148 19.60 8.91 -20.21
CA ALA A 148 19.44 10.36 -20.30
C ALA A 148 19.78 11.10 -18.98
N ASN A 149 19.87 10.39 -17.87
CA ASN A 149 20.17 10.89 -16.52
C ASN A 149 21.55 10.46 -15.97
N ASN A 150 22.54 10.24 -16.81
CA ASN A 150 23.93 9.87 -16.44
C ASN A 150 24.11 8.51 -15.73
N TYR A 151 23.22 7.56 -15.94
CA TYR A 151 23.42 6.18 -15.45
C TYR A 151 23.93 5.28 -16.57
N SER A 152 25.02 4.55 -16.33
CA SER A 152 25.49 3.52 -17.24
C SER A 152 24.52 2.33 -17.26
N LEU A 153 24.20 1.83 -18.46
CA LEU A 153 23.41 0.62 -18.63
C LEU A 153 24.28 -0.61 -18.58
N SER A 154 23.98 -1.49 -17.64
CA SER A 154 24.45 -2.88 -17.67
C SER A 154 23.34 -3.76 -18.23
N PRO A 155 23.58 -4.60 -19.26
CA PRO A 155 22.57 -5.46 -19.83
C PRO A 155 21.98 -6.41 -18.81
N GLY A 156 20.65 -6.46 -18.71
CA GLY A 156 19.93 -7.34 -17.80
C GLY A 156 20.00 -6.93 -16.33
N GLU A 157 20.39 -5.69 -16.04
CA GLU A 157 20.33 -5.15 -14.69
C GLU A 157 18.89 -4.84 -14.31
N GLU A 158 18.43 -5.44 -13.22
CA GLU A 158 17.16 -5.09 -12.59
C GLU A 158 17.32 -3.80 -11.80
N ARG A 159 16.43 -2.86 -12.01
CA ARG A 159 16.41 -1.61 -11.24
C ARG A 159 15.20 -1.56 -10.36
N GLU A 160 15.44 -1.39 -9.10
CA GLU A 160 14.40 -1.26 -8.08
C GLU A 160 14.34 0.18 -7.58
N GLY A 161 13.13 0.61 -7.29
CA GLY A 161 12.87 1.88 -6.66
C GLY A 161 11.71 1.75 -5.67
N THR A 162 11.69 2.63 -4.68
CA THR A 162 10.66 2.68 -3.65
C THR A 162 10.07 4.07 -3.58
N VAL A 163 8.75 4.16 -3.50
CA VAL A 163 8.03 5.40 -3.19
C VAL A 163 7.38 5.24 -1.84
N LEU A 164 7.68 6.14 -0.92
CA LEU A 164 6.97 6.29 0.34
C LEU A 164 5.95 7.40 0.19
N SER A 165 4.69 7.11 0.44
CA SER A 165 3.60 8.09 0.36
C SER A 165 2.79 8.10 1.64
N ILE A 166 2.22 9.25 1.95
CA ILE A 166 1.34 9.46 3.09
C ILE A 166 0.02 10.01 2.58
N GLY A 167 -1.08 9.55 3.16
CA GLY A 167 -2.41 9.96 2.74
C GLY A 167 -3.44 9.90 3.85
N VAL A 168 -4.64 10.31 3.49
CA VAL A 168 -5.83 10.30 4.33
C VAL A 168 -6.99 9.71 3.55
N GLY A 169 -7.94 9.14 4.25
CA GLY A 169 -9.10 8.54 3.61
C GLY A 169 -10.35 8.54 4.45
N LEU A 170 -11.42 8.16 3.78
CA LEU A 170 -12.72 7.89 4.38
C LEU A 170 -13.12 6.47 4.02
N GLN A 171 -13.69 5.78 4.98
CA GLN A 171 -14.21 4.42 4.79
C GLN A 171 -15.69 4.34 5.16
N ALA A 172 -16.38 3.43 4.49
CA ALA A 172 -17.73 2.98 4.85
C ALA A 172 -17.82 1.48 4.66
N GLY A 173 -18.56 0.81 5.53
CA GLY A 173 -18.69 -0.63 5.46
C GLY A 173 -19.91 -1.16 6.17
N VAL A 174 -20.07 -2.45 6.06
CA VAL A 174 -21.09 -3.23 6.75
C VAL A 174 -20.44 -4.41 7.46
N LYS A 175 -21.00 -4.79 8.57
CA LYS A 175 -20.56 -5.96 9.33
C LYS A 175 -21.75 -6.77 9.85
N TYR A 176 -21.49 -8.05 10.09
CA TYR A 176 -22.39 -8.90 10.84
C TYR A 176 -21.62 -9.69 11.89
N THR A 177 -21.97 -9.50 13.15
CA THR A 177 -21.36 -10.21 14.27
C THR A 177 -22.21 -11.42 14.67
N PHE A 178 -21.61 -12.60 14.55
CA PHE A 178 -22.15 -13.86 15.04
C PHE A 178 -21.70 -14.05 16.48
N PRO A 179 -22.63 -14.16 17.46
CA PRO A 179 -22.28 -14.34 18.86
C PRO A 179 -21.32 -15.53 19.04
N ALA A 180 -20.24 -15.34 19.81
CA ALA A 180 -19.20 -16.30 20.13
C ALA A 180 -18.32 -16.77 18.94
N ILE A 181 -18.71 -16.50 17.69
CA ILE A 181 -17.95 -16.91 16.49
C ILE A 181 -16.99 -15.81 16.05
N GLY A 182 -17.53 -14.61 15.80
CA GLY A 182 -16.78 -13.45 15.30
C GLY A 182 -17.61 -12.64 14.31
N THR A 183 -16.97 -11.70 13.64
CA THR A 183 -17.60 -10.71 12.76
C THR A 183 -17.12 -10.85 11.34
N VAL A 184 -18.02 -11.00 10.38
CA VAL A 184 -17.74 -10.84 8.95
C VAL A 184 -17.98 -9.38 8.58
N TYR A 185 -17.10 -8.80 7.77
CA TYR A 185 -17.24 -7.42 7.32
C TYR A 185 -16.87 -7.24 5.84
N ALA A 186 -17.40 -6.17 5.28
CA ALA A 186 -17.00 -5.64 3.98
C ALA A 186 -16.89 -4.12 4.07
N ASP A 187 -15.82 -3.55 3.57
CA ASP A 187 -15.62 -2.10 3.55
C ASP A 187 -15.12 -1.59 2.19
N LEU A 188 -15.47 -0.35 1.92
CA LEU A 188 -14.95 0.44 0.82
C LEU A 188 -14.33 1.70 1.40
N SER A 189 -13.09 1.99 1.04
CA SER A 189 -12.44 3.24 1.37
C SER A 189 -12.04 4.02 0.12
N GLY A 190 -12.15 5.34 0.22
CA GLY A 190 -11.64 6.30 -0.75
C GLY A 190 -10.48 7.05 -0.13
N GLU A 191 -9.33 7.02 -0.79
CA GLU A 191 -8.06 7.46 -0.24
C GLU A 191 -7.46 8.56 -1.11
N TYR A 192 -6.82 9.54 -0.47
CA TYR A 192 -6.11 10.63 -1.12
C TYR A 192 -4.67 10.73 -0.62
N LEU A 193 -3.71 10.66 -1.56
CA LEU A 193 -2.29 10.85 -1.27
C LEU A 193 -1.97 12.34 -1.14
N LEU A 194 -1.47 12.74 0.03
CA LEU A 194 -1.06 14.10 0.31
C LEU A 194 0.30 14.40 -0.30
N PHE A 195 1.25 13.48 -0.12
CA PHE A 195 2.59 13.58 -0.72
C PHE A 195 3.24 12.21 -0.82
N GLY A 196 4.24 12.10 -1.70
CA GLY A 196 5.07 10.93 -1.86
C GLY A 196 6.51 11.31 -2.18
N GLN A 197 7.45 10.51 -1.70
CA GLN A 197 8.87 10.66 -1.96
C GLN A 197 9.41 9.39 -2.61
N ALA A 198 9.99 9.54 -3.79
CA ALA A 198 10.64 8.46 -4.52
C ALA A 198 12.12 8.34 -4.13
N SER A 199 12.62 7.12 -3.99
CA SER A 199 14.03 6.85 -3.67
C SER A 199 14.97 7.10 -4.86
N ASN A 200 14.46 6.97 -6.08
CA ASN A 200 15.21 7.15 -7.31
C ASN A 200 14.29 7.42 -8.52
N GLN A 201 14.90 7.67 -9.70
CA GLN A 201 14.18 7.98 -10.93
C GLN A 201 13.27 6.83 -11.40
N THR A 202 13.65 5.57 -11.15
CA THR A 202 12.83 4.39 -11.47
C THR A 202 11.48 4.43 -10.74
N ALA A 203 11.52 4.78 -9.47
CA ALA A 203 10.32 4.91 -8.65
C ALA A 203 9.48 6.13 -9.05
N TYR A 204 10.13 7.26 -9.39
CA TYR A 204 9.45 8.50 -9.75
C TYR A 204 8.57 8.35 -10.99
N ASN A 205 8.98 7.55 -11.96
CA ASN A 205 8.25 7.33 -13.21
C ASN A 205 7.14 6.26 -13.09
N SER A 206 6.88 5.74 -11.89
CA SER A 206 5.78 4.81 -11.66
C SER A 206 4.46 5.57 -11.55
N GLN A 207 3.56 5.34 -12.49
CA GLN A 207 2.26 6.04 -12.58
C GLN A 207 1.06 5.13 -12.30
N LEU A 208 1.26 3.96 -11.70
CA LEU A 208 0.15 3.03 -11.47
C LEU A 208 -0.83 3.47 -10.39
N LEU A 209 -0.35 4.23 -9.41
CA LEU A 209 -1.19 4.77 -8.36
C LEU A 209 -1.50 6.24 -8.67
N SER A 210 -2.76 6.57 -8.85
CA SER A 210 -3.20 7.96 -8.89
C SER A 210 -3.20 8.55 -7.47
N ASN A 211 -3.31 9.89 -7.35
CA ASN A 211 -3.46 10.52 -6.04
C ASN A 211 -4.75 10.12 -5.32
N ILE A 212 -5.74 9.61 -6.07
CA ILE A 212 -7.01 9.10 -5.54
C ILE A 212 -7.10 7.63 -5.88
N PHE A 213 -7.41 6.80 -4.89
CA PHE A 213 -7.65 5.39 -5.11
C PHE A 213 -8.74 4.86 -4.17
N PHE A 214 -9.27 3.72 -4.53
CA PHE A 214 -10.32 3.03 -3.78
C PHE A 214 -9.81 1.66 -3.36
N ILE A 215 -10.16 1.27 -2.14
CA ILE A 215 -9.85 -0.05 -1.59
C ILE A 215 -11.18 -0.70 -1.20
N PHE A 216 -11.43 -1.89 -1.71
CA PHE A 216 -12.51 -2.74 -1.26
C PHE A 216 -11.92 -3.92 -0.50
N ASN A 217 -12.38 -4.16 0.72
CA ASN A 217 -11.93 -5.26 1.57
C ASN A 217 -13.11 -6.09 2.04
N VAL A 218 -12.85 -7.37 2.21
CA VAL A 218 -13.72 -8.31 2.92
C VAL A 218 -12.88 -9.09 3.92
N GLY A 219 -13.43 -9.37 5.09
CA GLY A 219 -12.64 -10.04 6.11
C GLY A 219 -13.47 -10.60 7.25
N PHE A 220 -12.74 -11.19 8.16
CA PHE A 220 -13.26 -11.75 9.41
C PHE A 220 -12.49 -11.16 10.58
N ARG A 221 -13.23 -10.77 11.62
CA ARG A 221 -12.71 -10.25 12.87
C ARG A 221 -13.06 -11.21 14.00
N LYS A 222 -12.10 -11.51 14.85
CA LYS A 222 -12.26 -12.31 16.07
C LYS A 222 -11.95 -11.46 17.29
N ASP A 223 -12.90 -11.37 18.18
CA ASP A 223 -12.73 -10.69 19.46
C ASP A 223 -12.00 -11.61 20.44
N LEU A 224 -10.99 -11.08 21.13
CA LEU A 224 -10.31 -11.73 22.23
C LEU A 224 -10.88 -11.19 23.54
N TYR A 225 -11.40 -12.07 24.34
CA TYR A 225 -11.95 -11.78 25.68
C TYR A 225 -10.91 -12.05 26.75
#